data_8f2ca360118d5741b77b34715cf52219
#
_entry.id   8f2ca360118d5741b77b34715cf52219
#
_cell.length_a   1.000
_cell.length_b   1.000
_cell.length_c   1.000
_cell.angle_alpha   90.00
_cell.angle_beta   90.00
_cell.angle_gamma   90.00
#
_symmetry.space_group_name_H-M   'P 1'
#
loop_
_entity.id
_entity.type
_entity.pdbx_description
1 polymer ?
#
loop_
_entity_poly.entity_id
_entity_poly.type
_entity_poly.pdbx_seq_one_letter_code
_entity_poly.pdbx_strand_id
1 'polypeptide(L)'
;MHYDISFPHLGITLDHVGKSVDLFGVSIAYYGIIIGMAILIGFAIATSEAKRTRQNPEDYLDMGIIGVIAGIAGARIYYVIFSWDMYKDDLLDIFNLREGGLAIYGGVIAAVISIFVLAKVKHLSPFQIFDTIAMALLNGQMLGRWGNFFNREAFGEYTDRLFAMRLPVDAVRSGDITEKMREHMERINGVSYIQVHPTFLYESLWCAVLLIILVLYRKHKKYEGELFLLYLFGYGLGRVWIEGLRTDQLLLPGIGIPVSQLLAGALVIGTGIALLYLGRHHKNSPMHRSVTKYEPMPEKIKGKKPPKWNERLFKNMK
;
A
#
# COMPACT_ATOMS: atom_id res chain seq x y z
N MET A 1 -6.54 -14.36 26.55
CA MET A 1 -7.03 -13.79 25.28
C MET A 1 -7.49 -14.92 24.39
N HIS A 2 -8.69 -14.84 23.86
CA HIS A 2 -9.18 -15.77 22.87
C HIS A 2 -8.74 -15.29 21.48
N TYR A 3 -8.32 -16.23 20.64
CA TYR A 3 -7.71 -15.92 19.34
C TYR A 3 -8.55 -16.40 18.15
N ASP A 4 -9.77 -16.92 18.42
CA ASP A 4 -10.61 -17.52 17.40
C ASP A 4 -11.28 -16.44 16.55
N ILE A 5 -11.28 -16.66 15.23
CA ILE A 5 -11.97 -15.81 14.27
C ILE A 5 -12.93 -16.71 13.49
N SER A 6 -14.19 -16.31 13.33
CA SER A 6 -15.13 -17.10 12.56
C SER A 6 -15.92 -16.28 11.55
N PHE A 7 -16.41 -16.96 10.52
CA PHE A 7 -17.34 -16.46 9.54
C PHE A 7 -18.61 -17.31 9.62
N PRO A 8 -19.56 -16.91 10.48
CA PRO A 8 -20.68 -17.78 10.89
C PRO A 8 -21.49 -18.29 9.70
N HIS A 9 -21.82 -17.40 8.74
CA HIS A 9 -22.64 -17.75 7.57
C HIS A 9 -21.91 -18.60 6.52
N LEU A 10 -20.57 -18.69 6.62
CA LEU A 10 -19.77 -19.55 5.74
C LEU A 10 -19.38 -20.87 6.40
N GLY A 11 -19.73 -21.04 7.68
CA GLY A 11 -19.33 -22.24 8.47
C GLY A 11 -17.82 -22.36 8.67
N ILE A 12 -17.08 -21.25 8.58
CA ILE A 12 -15.61 -21.24 8.75
C ILE A 12 -15.28 -20.77 10.15
N THR A 13 -14.52 -21.58 10.89
CA THR A 13 -13.92 -21.20 12.18
C THR A 13 -12.42 -21.40 12.09
N LEU A 14 -11.68 -20.39 12.50
CA LEU A 14 -10.23 -20.38 12.55
C LEU A 14 -9.83 -20.29 14.01
N ASP A 15 -9.39 -21.41 14.57
CA ASP A 15 -9.00 -21.51 15.97
C ASP A 15 -7.55 -20.99 16.15
N HIS A 16 -7.31 -20.34 17.27
CA HIS A 16 -5.97 -19.90 17.72
C HIS A 16 -5.22 -19.00 16.71
N VAL A 17 -5.91 -18.12 15.99
CA VAL A 17 -5.27 -17.15 15.09
C VAL A 17 -4.42 -16.17 15.89
N GLY A 18 -3.10 -16.41 15.98
CA GLY A 18 -2.13 -15.53 16.65
C GLY A 18 -1.89 -14.21 15.89
N LYS A 19 -1.22 -13.25 16.56
CA LYS A 19 -0.71 -12.02 15.92
C LYS A 19 0.75 -12.17 15.48
N SER A 20 1.45 -13.19 16.00
CA SER A 20 2.88 -13.42 15.77
C SER A 20 3.20 -14.91 15.79
N VAL A 21 4.36 -15.24 15.31
CA VAL A 21 5.00 -16.56 15.46
C VAL A 21 6.29 -16.39 16.23
N ASP A 22 6.55 -17.30 17.16
CA ASP A 22 7.81 -17.31 17.91
C ASP A 22 8.82 -18.23 17.22
N LEU A 23 9.91 -17.65 16.76
CA LEU A 23 11.01 -18.34 16.12
C LEU A 23 12.29 -18.11 16.93
N PHE A 24 12.88 -19.18 17.46
CA PHE A 24 14.12 -19.13 18.24
C PHE A 24 14.10 -18.10 19.39
N GLY A 25 12.94 -17.92 20.06
CA GLY A 25 12.77 -16.98 21.17
C GLY A 25 12.53 -15.52 20.73
N VAL A 26 12.41 -15.25 19.41
CA VAL A 26 12.03 -13.94 18.86
C VAL A 26 10.60 -14.00 18.34
N SER A 27 9.73 -13.14 18.87
CA SER A 27 8.35 -13.01 18.39
C SER A 27 8.31 -12.15 17.14
N ILE A 28 7.90 -12.72 16.00
CA ILE A 28 7.80 -12.05 14.71
C ILE A 28 6.32 -11.86 14.36
N ALA A 29 5.87 -10.62 14.25
CA ALA A 29 4.50 -10.30 13.91
C ALA A 29 4.15 -10.77 12.48
N TYR A 30 3.01 -11.43 12.30
CA TYR A 30 2.51 -11.80 10.96
C TYR A 30 2.37 -10.61 10.05
N TYR A 31 1.99 -9.44 10.58
CA TYR A 31 1.93 -8.20 9.82
C TYR A 31 3.28 -7.88 9.15
N GLY A 32 4.39 -7.98 9.90
CA GLY A 32 5.74 -7.76 9.37
C GLY A 32 6.13 -8.75 8.28
N ILE A 33 5.80 -10.05 8.47
CA ILE A 33 6.05 -11.10 7.47
C ILE A 33 5.29 -10.80 6.18
N ILE A 34 4.01 -10.46 6.28
CA ILE A 34 3.15 -10.15 5.14
C ILE A 34 3.67 -8.93 4.37
N ILE A 35 4.05 -7.86 5.07
CA ILE A 35 4.61 -6.66 4.44
C ILE A 35 5.95 -6.99 3.76
N GLY A 36 6.82 -7.77 4.41
CA GLY A 36 8.07 -8.22 3.80
C GLY A 36 7.85 -9.01 2.50
N MET A 37 6.92 -9.97 2.52
CA MET A 37 6.53 -10.73 1.33
C MET A 37 5.91 -9.83 0.25
N ALA A 38 5.04 -8.89 0.64
CA ALA A 38 4.41 -7.95 -0.28
C ALA A 38 5.45 -7.07 -1.00
N ILE A 39 6.50 -6.64 -0.29
CA ILE A 39 7.62 -5.88 -0.86
C ILE A 39 8.41 -6.76 -1.85
N LEU A 40 8.78 -7.99 -1.48
CA LEU A 40 9.52 -8.89 -2.37
C LEU A 40 8.74 -9.22 -3.65
N ILE A 41 7.45 -9.51 -3.53
CA ILE A 41 6.57 -9.75 -4.68
C ILE A 41 6.42 -8.46 -5.49
N GLY A 42 6.31 -7.31 -4.83
CA GLY A 42 6.27 -6.00 -5.47
C GLY A 42 7.51 -5.72 -6.32
N PHE A 43 8.69 -6.04 -5.82
CA PHE A 43 9.94 -5.96 -6.60
C PHE A 43 9.92 -6.89 -7.81
N ALA A 44 9.46 -8.12 -7.64
CA ALA A 44 9.36 -9.08 -8.74
C ALA A 44 8.39 -8.59 -9.82
N ILE A 45 7.24 -8.02 -9.45
CA ILE A 45 6.27 -7.42 -10.37
C ILE A 45 6.88 -6.23 -11.10
N ALA A 46 7.48 -5.28 -10.38
CA ALA A 46 8.05 -4.06 -10.96
C ALA A 46 9.21 -4.37 -11.92
N THR A 47 10.12 -5.27 -11.53
CA THR A 47 11.25 -5.69 -12.38
C THR A 47 10.78 -6.48 -13.61
N SER A 48 9.75 -7.33 -13.48
CA SER A 48 9.15 -8.04 -14.59
C SER A 48 8.49 -7.08 -15.59
N GLU A 49 7.77 -6.07 -15.09
CA GLU A 49 7.12 -5.05 -15.91
C GLU A 49 8.16 -4.15 -16.58
N ALA A 50 9.23 -3.78 -15.88
CA ALA A 50 10.36 -3.05 -16.43
C ALA A 50 10.99 -3.80 -17.62
N LYS A 51 11.27 -5.11 -17.47
CA LYS A 51 11.76 -5.96 -18.56
C LYS A 51 10.79 -5.99 -19.74
N ARG A 52 9.49 -6.17 -19.47
CA ARG A 52 8.45 -6.20 -20.51
C ARG A 52 8.39 -4.90 -21.32
N THR A 53 8.60 -3.78 -20.68
CA THR A 53 8.56 -2.42 -21.28
C THR A 53 9.92 -1.93 -21.73
N ARG A 54 10.94 -2.80 -21.75
CA ARG A 54 12.33 -2.51 -22.17
C ARG A 54 13.00 -1.42 -21.33
N GLN A 55 12.64 -1.33 -20.04
CA GLN A 55 13.30 -0.50 -19.05
C GLN A 55 14.38 -1.33 -18.33
N ASN A 56 15.34 -0.65 -17.68
CA ASN A 56 16.35 -1.34 -16.88
C ASN A 56 15.75 -1.82 -15.54
N PRO A 57 15.70 -3.14 -15.26
CA PRO A 57 15.12 -3.65 -14.01
C PRO A 57 15.91 -3.24 -12.76
N GLU A 58 17.23 -3.01 -12.87
CA GLU A 58 18.08 -2.60 -11.75
C GLU A 58 17.66 -1.23 -11.21
N ASP A 59 17.20 -0.33 -12.09
CA ASP A 59 16.72 0.98 -11.67
C ASP A 59 15.50 0.87 -10.75
N TYR A 60 14.65 -0.12 -10.96
CA TYR A 60 13.46 -0.37 -10.12
C TYR A 60 13.80 -1.01 -8.77
N LEU A 61 14.86 -1.82 -8.71
CA LEU A 61 15.39 -2.32 -7.44
C LEU A 61 15.96 -1.18 -6.61
N ASP A 62 16.81 -0.33 -7.22
CA ASP A 62 17.37 0.85 -6.57
C ASP A 62 16.27 1.78 -6.05
N MET A 63 15.31 2.12 -6.93
CA MET A 63 14.18 3.00 -6.57
C MET A 63 13.34 2.40 -5.46
N GLY A 64 13.11 1.09 -5.48
CA GLY A 64 12.34 0.41 -4.45
C GLY A 64 13.04 0.43 -3.10
N ILE A 65 14.34 0.13 -3.05
CA ILE A 65 15.14 0.17 -1.81
C ILE A 65 15.17 1.61 -1.25
N ILE A 66 15.50 2.59 -2.09
CA ILE A 66 15.54 4.00 -1.69
C ILE A 66 14.15 4.47 -1.28
N GLY A 67 13.10 4.07 -2.01
CA GLY A 67 11.72 4.41 -1.72
C GLY A 67 11.23 3.86 -0.38
N VAL A 68 11.61 2.64 -0.02
CA VAL A 68 11.30 2.05 1.30
C VAL A 68 12.01 2.81 2.42
N ILE A 69 13.31 3.07 2.26
CA ILE A 69 14.10 3.82 3.27
C ILE A 69 13.55 5.25 3.43
N ALA A 70 13.35 5.95 2.31
CA ALA A 70 12.78 7.31 2.31
C ALA A 70 11.36 7.32 2.90
N GLY A 71 10.56 6.30 2.57
CA GLY A 71 9.21 6.15 3.11
C GLY A 71 9.18 5.98 4.62
N ILE A 72 10.04 5.12 5.18
CA ILE A 72 10.15 4.94 6.63
C ILE A 72 10.62 6.23 7.30
N ALA A 73 11.67 6.86 6.77
CA ALA A 73 12.21 8.13 7.30
C ALA A 73 11.15 9.24 7.24
N GLY A 74 10.46 9.39 6.10
CA GLY A 74 9.41 10.39 5.93
C GLY A 74 8.20 10.15 6.84
N ALA A 75 7.80 8.90 7.03
CA ALA A 75 6.72 8.55 7.95
C ALA A 75 7.08 8.93 9.40
N ARG A 76 8.33 8.70 9.80
CA ARG A 76 8.82 9.07 11.13
C ARG A 76 8.92 10.58 11.31
N ILE A 77 9.54 11.27 10.36
CA ILE A 77 9.69 12.74 10.37
C ILE A 77 8.30 13.40 10.48
N TYR A 78 7.36 12.98 9.65
CA TYR A 78 6.00 13.52 9.69
C TYR A 78 5.35 13.31 11.05
N TYR A 79 5.43 12.10 11.60
CA TYR A 79 4.86 11.78 12.91
C TYR A 79 5.48 12.64 14.01
N VAL A 80 6.81 12.76 14.05
CA VAL A 80 7.53 13.57 15.05
C VAL A 80 7.15 15.05 14.97
N ILE A 81 7.02 15.61 13.75
CA ILE A 81 6.60 17.01 13.58
C ILE A 81 5.22 17.27 14.20
N PHE A 82 4.26 16.37 13.97
CA PHE A 82 2.89 16.52 14.46
C PHE A 82 2.67 16.04 15.89
N SER A 83 3.66 15.36 16.47
CA SER A 83 3.65 14.86 17.86
C SER A 83 4.84 15.38 18.65
N TRP A 84 5.33 16.60 18.33
CA TRP A 84 6.55 17.19 18.88
C TRP A 84 6.60 17.19 20.41
N ASP A 85 5.46 17.42 21.07
CA ASP A 85 5.37 17.43 22.52
C ASP A 85 5.79 16.11 23.18
N MET A 86 5.74 14.98 22.45
CA MET A 86 6.17 13.67 22.93
C MET A 86 7.71 13.49 22.84
N TYR A 87 8.40 14.28 22.02
CA TYR A 87 9.82 14.08 21.68
C TYR A 87 10.75 15.21 22.17
N LYS A 88 10.20 16.38 22.52
CA LYS A 88 10.98 17.56 22.89
C LYS A 88 11.88 17.35 24.11
N ASP A 89 11.52 16.45 25.04
CA ASP A 89 12.22 16.18 26.27
C ASP A 89 13.25 15.04 26.14
N ASP A 90 13.08 14.14 25.14
CA ASP A 90 14.07 13.12 24.76
C ASP A 90 14.12 12.94 23.23
N LEU A 91 15.14 13.57 22.63
CA LEU A 91 15.33 13.53 21.17
C LEU A 91 15.82 12.18 20.66
N LEU A 92 16.33 11.29 21.53
CA LEU A 92 16.77 9.96 21.14
C LEU A 92 15.59 9.05 20.81
N ASP A 93 14.44 9.28 21.41
CA ASP A 93 13.20 8.56 21.10
C ASP A 93 12.72 8.74 19.67
N ILE A 94 13.21 9.80 18.97
CA ILE A 94 12.94 9.97 17.53
C ILE A 94 13.43 8.77 16.72
N PHE A 95 14.46 8.09 17.15
CA PHE A 95 15.04 6.92 16.46
C PHE A 95 14.41 5.58 16.90
N ASN A 96 13.59 5.58 17.95
CA ASN A 96 12.91 4.39 18.45
C ASN A 96 11.68 4.05 17.60
N LEU A 97 11.89 3.26 16.54
CA LEU A 97 10.80 2.81 15.65
C LEU A 97 10.01 1.62 16.20
N ARG A 98 10.48 0.98 17.29
CA ARG A 98 9.84 -0.23 17.85
C ARG A 98 8.53 0.08 18.54
N GLU A 99 8.38 1.28 19.08
CA GLU A 99 7.16 1.74 19.74
C GLU A 99 6.11 2.29 18.76
N GLY A 100 6.37 2.20 17.46
CA GLY A 100 5.48 2.74 16.43
C GLY A 100 5.79 4.20 16.10
N GLY A 101 4.75 5.02 15.90
CA GLY A 101 4.94 6.45 15.58
C GLY A 101 5.41 6.67 14.14
N LEU A 102 4.72 6.04 13.19
CA LEU A 102 4.92 6.18 11.75
C LEU A 102 3.62 6.68 11.09
N ALA A 103 3.67 7.85 10.48
CA ALA A 103 2.52 8.43 9.78
C ALA A 103 2.56 8.08 8.29
N ILE A 104 1.53 7.38 7.82
CA ILE A 104 1.44 6.92 6.43
C ILE A 104 1.57 8.06 5.41
N TYR A 105 1.01 9.23 5.70
CA TYR A 105 1.08 10.38 4.79
C TYR A 105 2.52 10.86 4.58
N GLY A 106 3.34 10.91 5.64
CA GLY A 106 4.76 11.25 5.53
C GLY A 106 5.53 10.25 4.68
N GLY A 107 5.24 8.97 4.84
CA GLY A 107 5.82 7.90 4.04
C GLY A 107 5.49 8.03 2.55
N VAL A 108 4.22 8.27 2.22
CA VAL A 108 3.77 8.45 0.82
C VAL A 108 4.42 9.68 0.19
N ILE A 109 4.43 10.82 0.89
CA ILE A 109 5.06 12.06 0.40
C ILE A 109 6.54 11.83 0.12
N ALA A 110 7.29 11.24 1.05
CA ALA A 110 8.72 10.98 0.89
C ALA A 110 9.01 9.99 -0.25
N ALA A 111 8.19 8.93 -0.39
CA ALA A 111 8.31 7.97 -1.49
C ALA A 111 8.06 8.64 -2.85
N VAL A 112 7.05 9.48 -2.97
CA VAL A 112 6.76 10.23 -4.21
C VAL A 112 7.91 11.19 -4.55
N ILE A 113 8.41 11.96 -3.57
CA ILE A 113 9.56 12.85 -3.76
C ILE A 113 10.79 12.06 -4.22
N SER A 114 11.08 10.90 -3.59
CA SER A 114 12.22 10.07 -3.96
C SER A 114 12.12 9.56 -5.39
N ILE A 115 10.92 9.21 -5.87
CA ILE A 115 10.69 8.80 -7.26
C ILE A 115 11.00 9.95 -8.23
N PHE A 116 10.54 11.18 -7.97
CA PHE A 116 10.84 12.33 -8.81
C PHE A 116 12.35 12.66 -8.84
N VAL A 117 13.01 12.62 -7.69
CA VAL A 117 14.45 12.84 -7.60
C VAL A 117 15.22 11.77 -8.38
N LEU A 118 14.90 10.50 -8.19
CA LEU A 118 15.55 9.39 -8.88
C LEU A 118 15.25 9.38 -10.39
N ALA A 119 14.03 9.73 -10.78
CA ALA A 119 13.68 9.90 -12.19
C ALA A 119 14.57 10.96 -12.87
N LYS A 120 14.78 12.09 -12.19
CA LYS A 120 15.68 13.16 -12.69
C LYS A 120 17.13 12.69 -12.76
N VAL A 121 17.65 12.04 -11.72
CA VAL A 121 19.05 11.56 -11.64
C VAL A 121 19.32 10.48 -12.69
N LYS A 122 18.35 9.58 -12.91
CA LYS A 122 18.48 8.46 -13.86
C LYS A 122 17.99 8.81 -15.27
N HIS A 123 17.54 10.06 -15.50
CA HIS A 123 16.99 10.54 -16.79
C HIS A 123 15.81 9.69 -17.29
N LEU A 124 14.93 9.28 -16.38
CA LEU A 124 13.73 8.50 -16.67
C LEU A 124 12.46 9.36 -16.59
N SER A 125 11.43 8.98 -17.34
CA SER A 125 10.10 9.59 -17.21
C SER A 125 9.44 9.16 -15.89
N PRO A 126 9.07 10.09 -14.99
CA PRO A 126 8.35 9.74 -13.76
C PRO A 126 7.01 9.04 -14.05
N PHE A 127 6.31 9.42 -15.12
CA PHE A 127 5.04 8.80 -15.49
C PHE A 127 5.20 7.35 -15.93
N GLN A 128 6.31 7.02 -16.61
CA GLN A 128 6.65 5.66 -16.96
C GLN A 128 6.99 4.82 -15.72
N ILE A 129 7.69 5.41 -14.75
CA ILE A 129 7.99 4.77 -13.47
C ILE A 129 6.68 4.45 -12.73
N PHE A 130 5.78 5.44 -12.60
CA PHE A 130 4.49 5.26 -11.94
C PHE A 130 3.66 4.15 -12.59
N ASP A 131 3.62 4.08 -13.92
CA ASP A 131 2.93 2.99 -14.63
C ASP A 131 3.52 1.61 -14.29
N THR A 132 4.85 1.53 -14.22
CA THR A 132 5.55 0.27 -13.93
C THR A 132 5.31 -0.22 -12.51
N ILE A 133 5.24 0.70 -11.53
CA ILE A 133 5.03 0.35 -10.12
C ILE A 133 3.55 0.22 -9.72
N ALA A 134 2.60 0.68 -10.55
CA ALA A 134 1.17 0.67 -10.21
C ALA A 134 0.66 -0.72 -9.79
N MET A 135 1.08 -1.77 -10.52
CA MET A 135 0.71 -3.15 -10.19
C MET A 135 1.39 -3.66 -8.92
N ALA A 136 2.63 -3.22 -8.65
CA ALA A 136 3.34 -3.55 -7.42
C ALA A 136 2.67 -2.90 -6.20
N LEU A 137 2.15 -1.66 -6.34
CA LEU A 137 1.39 -0.96 -5.30
C LEU A 137 0.09 -1.70 -4.98
N LEU A 138 -0.67 -2.12 -6.00
CA LEU A 138 -1.89 -2.92 -5.79
C LEU A 138 -1.60 -4.23 -5.08
N ASN A 139 -0.50 -4.93 -5.44
CA ASN A 139 -0.07 -6.12 -4.73
C ASN A 139 0.22 -5.83 -3.25
N GLY A 140 0.94 -4.74 -2.97
CA GLY A 140 1.23 -4.31 -1.60
C GLY A 140 -0.03 -4.02 -0.80
N GLN A 141 -1.00 -3.33 -1.40
CA GLN A 141 -2.30 -3.04 -0.77
C GLN A 141 -3.12 -4.31 -0.56
N MET A 142 -3.21 -5.19 -1.57
CA MET A 142 -3.92 -6.46 -1.49
C MET A 142 -3.42 -7.34 -0.34
N LEU A 143 -2.11 -7.54 -0.26
CA LEU A 143 -1.49 -8.38 0.77
C LEU A 143 -1.48 -7.69 2.13
N GLY A 144 -1.20 -6.39 2.18
CA GLY A 144 -1.13 -5.63 3.44
C GLY A 144 -2.43 -5.68 4.25
N ARG A 145 -3.60 -5.82 3.60
CA ARG A 145 -4.89 -5.98 4.29
C ARG A 145 -5.00 -7.24 5.12
N TRP A 146 -4.29 -8.29 4.77
CA TRP A 146 -4.22 -9.49 5.61
C TRP A 146 -3.48 -9.24 6.94
N GLY A 147 -2.60 -8.25 6.99
CA GLY A 147 -2.02 -7.79 8.25
C GLY A 147 -3.09 -7.25 9.21
N ASN A 148 -4.07 -6.49 8.71
CA ASN A 148 -5.20 -6.02 9.52
C ASN A 148 -6.06 -7.18 10.04
N PHE A 149 -6.23 -8.24 9.26
CA PHE A 149 -6.92 -9.46 9.70
C PHE A 149 -6.23 -10.10 10.91
N PHE A 150 -4.91 -10.33 10.85
CA PHE A 150 -4.18 -10.92 11.97
C PHE A 150 -4.14 -10.00 13.19
N ASN A 151 -4.09 -8.70 13.00
CA ASN A 151 -4.15 -7.71 14.08
C ASN A 151 -5.56 -7.51 14.65
N ARG A 152 -6.60 -7.94 13.94
CA ARG A 152 -8.02 -7.67 14.25
C ARG A 152 -8.31 -6.18 14.36
N GLU A 153 -7.88 -5.43 13.36
CA GLU A 153 -8.05 -3.98 13.29
C GLU A 153 -8.65 -3.56 11.95
N ALA A 154 -9.08 -2.29 11.85
CA ALA A 154 -9.62 -1.72 10.62
C ALA A 154 -10.84 -2.46 10.07
N PHE A 155 -11.62 -3.13 10.91
CA PHE A 155 -12.88 -3.75 10.54
C PHE A 155 -13.99 -2.70 10.39
N GLY A 156 -15.13 -3.12 9.81
CA GLY A 156 -16.28 -2.24 9.65
C GLY A 156 -17.32 -2.41 10.74
N GLU A 157 -18.44 -1.68 10.62
CA GLU A 157 -19.57 -1.70 11.54
C GLU A 157 -20.23 -3.10 11.61
N TYR A 158 -21.10 -3.29 12.58
CA TYR A 158 -21.90 -4.52 12.72
C TYR A 158 -22.60 -4.91 11.41
N THR A 159 -22.53 -6.18 11.09
CA THR A 159 -23.24 -6.75 9.93
C THR A 159 -23.65 -8.19 10.21
N ASP A 160 -24.78 -8.58 9.65
CA ASP A 160 -25.25 -9.97 9.62
C ASP A 160 -25.33 -10.53 8.19
N ARG A 161 -24.49 -10.01 7.28
CA ARG A 161 -24.42 -10.45 5.89
C ARG A 161 -23.51 -11.66 5.72
N LEU A 162 -23.56 -12.30 4.55
CA LEU A 162 -22.86 -13.55 4.22
C LEU A 162 -21.38 -13.58 4.66
N PHE A 163 -20.66 -12.49 4.51
CA PHE A 163 -19.23 -12.38 4.87
C PHE A 163 -19.01 -11.84 6.28
N ALA A 164 -20.05 -11.78 7.13
CA ALA A 164 -19.86 -11.33 8.51
C ALA A 164 -18.74 -12.08 9.20
N MET A 165 -17.82 -11.33 9.81
CA MET A 165 -16.68 -11.86 10.56
C MET A 165 -16.91 -11.65 12.05
N ARG A 166 -16.74 -12.70 12.83
CA ARG A 166 -16.90 -12.68 14.28
C ARG A 166 -15.54 -12.63 14.96
N LEU A 167 -15.37 -11.67 15.87
CA LEU A 167 -14.12 -11.40 16.58
C LEU A 167 -14.36 -11.40 18.09
N PRO A 168 -13.45 -11.99 18.91
CA PRO A 168 -13.55 -11.92 20.37
C PRO A 168 -13.28 -10.47 20.82
N VAL A 169 -14.11 -9.99 21.75
CA VAL A 169 -14.07 -8.62 22.29
C VAL A 169 -12.73 -8.30 22.97
N ASP A 170 -12.14 -9.28 23.65
CA ASP A 170 -10.86 -9.12 24.36
C ASP A 170 -9.63 -9.07 23.42
N ALA A 171 -9.82 -9.37 22.13
CA ALA A 171 -8.74 -9.36 21.12
C ALA A 171 -8.73 -8.10 20.24
N VAL A 172 -9.76 -7.24 20.35
CA VAL A 172 -9.89 -5.97 19.60
C VAL A 172 -9.68 -4.77 20.52
N ARG A 173 -9.41 -3.59 19.94
CA ARG A 173 -9.30 -2.36 20.71
C ARG A 173 -10.69 -1.94 21.19
N SER A 174 -10.84 -1.59 22.46
CA SER A 174 -12.13 -1.17 23.03
C SER A 174 -12.72 0.08 22.37
N GLY A 175 -11.88 0.98 21.89
CA GLY A 175 -12.30 2.19 21.18
C GLY A 175 -12.88 1.95 19.78
N ASP A 176 -12.61 0.78 19.18
CA ASP A 176 -13.11 0.41 17.86
C ASP A 176 -14.50 -0.28 17.93
N ILE A 177 -14.99 -0.57 19.17
CA ILE A 177 -16.27 -1.23 19.42
C ILE A 177 -17.36 -0.17 19.54
N THR A 178 -18.24 -0.10 18.56
CA THR A 178 -19.38 0.82 18.53
C THR A 178 -20.53 0.36 19.43
N GLU A 179 -21.47 1.27 19.71
CA GLU A 179 -22.69 0.96 20.46
C GLU A 179 -23.50 -0.14 19.75
N LYS A 180 -23.65 -0.04 18.45
CA LYS A 180 -24.36 -1.02 17.63
C LYS A 180 -23.73 -2.42 17.69
N MET A 181 -22.40 -2.53 17.76
CA MET A 181 -21.72 -3.80 17.98
C MET A 181 -22.00 -4.34 19.38
N ARG A 182 -22.09 -3.46 20.39
CA ARG A 182 -22.42 -3.85 21.78
C ARG A 182 -23.83 -4.41 21.91
N GLU A 183 -24.81 -3.82 21.22
CA GLU A 183 -26.18 -4.27 21.20
C GLU A 183 -26.35 -5.68 20.59
N HIS A 184 -25.44 -6.06 19.69
CA HIS A 184 -25.49 -7.33 18.97
C HIS A 184 -24.36 -8.29 19.39
N MET A 185 -23.77 -8.08 20.57
CA MET A 185 -22.77 -9.00 21.09
C MET A 185 -23.36 -10.37 21.41
N GLU A 186 -22.67 -11.41 20.99
CA GLU A 186 -23.02 -12.78 21.31
C GLU A 186 -22.02 -13.37 22.30
N ARG A 187 -22.50 -14.16 23.24
CA ARG A 187 -21.66 -14.89 24.16
C ARG A 187 -21.65 -16.38 23.84
N ILE A 188 -20.48 -16.90 23.42
CA ILE A 188 -20.29 -18.28 22.99
C ILE A 188 -19.21 -18.90 23.90
N ASN A 189 -19.52 -19.99 24.57
CA ASN A 189 -18.59 -20.70 25.47
C ASN A 189 -17.92 -19.77 26.51
N GLY A 190 -18.66 -18.79 27.02
CA GLY A 190 -18.14 -17.85 28.03
C GLY A 190 -17.39 -16.63 27.44
N VAL A 191 -17.12 -16.59 26.16
CA VAL A 191 -16.43 -15.51 25.47
C VAL A 191 -17.43 -14.61 24.75
N SER A 192 -17.26 -13.28 24.83
CA SER A 192 -18.07 -12.31 24.13
C SER A 192 -17.47 -12.01 22.77
N TYR A 193 -18.30 -12.02 21.75
CA TYR A 193 -17.91 -11.77 20.36
C TYR A 193 -18.70 -10.59 19.78
N ILE A 194 -18.03 -9.79 18.93
CA ILE A 194 -18.65 -8.84 18.01
C ILE A 194 -18.68 -9.44 16.62
N GLN A 195 -19.69 -9.06 15.83
CA GLN A 195 -19.82 -9.47 14.43
C GLN A 195 -19.77 -8.24 13.53
N VAL A 196 -18.83 -8.23 12.54
CA VAL A 196 -18.41 -7.02 11.84
C VAL A 196 -18.20 -7.25 10.33
N HIS A 197 -18.19 -6.16 9.55
CA HIS A 197 -17.75 -6.22 8.16
C HIS A 197 -16.26 -6.53 8.06
N PRO A 198 -15.83 -7.57 7.33
CA PRO A 198 -14.42 -7.89 7.08
C PRO A 198 -13.84 -6.97 5.99
N THR A 199 -13.62 -5.70 6.31
CA THR A 199 -13.14 -4.69 5.36
C THR A 199 -11.78 -5.04 4.75
N PHE A 200 -10.94 -5.77 5.50
CA PHE A 200 -9.68 -6.32 4.97
C PHE A 200 -9.91 -7.19 3.74
N LEU A 201 -10.93 -8.05 3.78
CA LEU A 201 -11.27 -8.96 2.66
C LEU A 201 -11.82 -8.17 1.48
N TYR A 202 -12.72 -7.21 1.74
CA TYR A 202 -13.30 -6.39 0.68
C TYR A 202 -12.23 -5.60 -0.06
N GLU A 203 -11.31 -4.96 0.66
CA GLU A 203 -10.26 -4.16 0.05
C GLU A 203 -9.21 -5.04 -0.65
N SER A 204 -8.87 -6.20 -0.05
CA SER A 204 -7.97 -7.17 -0.68
C SER A 204 -8.53 -7.70 -2.00
N LEU A 205 -9.80 -8.12 -2.03
CA LEU A 205 -10.46 -8.59 -3.25
C LEU A 205 -10.60 -7.47 -4.29
N TRP A 206 -10.93 -6.25 -3.87
CA TRP A 206 -10.99 -5.09 -4.75
C TRP A 206 -9.65 -4.82 -5.43
N CYS A 207 -8.55 -4.79 -4.64
CA CYS A 207 -7.20 -4.62 -5.18
C CYS A 207 -6.80 -5.77 -6.10
N ALA A 208 -7.18 -7.02 -5.78
CA ALA A 208 -6.93 -8.17 -6.65
C ALA A 208 -7.63 -8.03 -8.01
N VAL A 209 -8.90 -7.64 -8.02
CA VAL A 209 -9.67 -7.40 -9.27
C VAL A 209 -9.02 -6.27 -10.08
N LEU A 210 -8.65 -5.16 -9.44
CA LEU A 210 -7.96 -4.06 -10.11
C LEU A 210 -6.60 -4.48 -10.68
N LEU A 211 -5.84 -5.29 -9.94
CA LEU A 211 -4.56 -5.83 -10.40
C LEU A 211 -4.76 -6.67 -11.68
N ILE A 212 -5.76 -7.55 -11.70
CA ILE A 212 -6.10 -8.35 -12.88
C ILE A 212 -6.49 -7.43 -14.06
N ILE A 213 -7.32 -6.42 -13.82
CA ILE A 213 -7.72 -5.45 -14.85
C ILE A 213 -6.49 -4.73 -15.42
N LEU A 214 -5.59 -4.22 -14.58
CA LEU A 214 -4.39 -3.54 -15.06
C LEU A 214 -3.44 -4.48 -15.82
N VAL A 215 -3.26 -5.72 -15.35
CA VAL A 215 -2.45 -6.73 -16.06
C VAL A 215 -3.00 -7.04 -17.45
N LEU A 216 -4.32 -7.14 -17.58
CA LEU A 216 -4.96 -7.36 -18.88
C LEU A 216 -4.89 -6.12 -19.77
N TYR A 217 -5.11 -4.94 -19.20
CA TYR A 217 -5.14 -3.68 -19.92
C TYR A 217 -3.76 -3.15 -20.34
N ARG A 218 -2.68 -3.48 -19.61
CA ARG A 218 -1.32 -2.91 -19.81
C ARG A 218 -0.78 -2.99 -21.24
N LYS A 219 -1.25 -3.94 -22.06
CA LYS A 219 -0.88 -4.06 -23.47
C LYS A 219 -1.56 -3.03 -24.35
N HIS A 220 -2.66 -2.42 -23.91
CA HIS A 220 -3.49 -1.46 -24.60
C HIS A 220 -3.24 -0.01 -24.17
N LYS A 221 -2.27 0.19 -23.28
CA LYS A 221 -1.87 1.51 -22.79
C LYS A 221 -1.56 2.47 -23.94
N LYS A 222 -2.11 3.69 -23.88
CA LYS A 222 -2.03 4.69 -24.95
C LYS A 222 -0.97 5.76 -24.72
N TYR A 223 -0.71 6.12 -23.44
CA TYR A 223 0.23 7.15 -23.03
C TYR A 223 0.90 6.80 -21.71
N GLU A 224 2.01 7.47 -21.39
CA GLU A 224 2.68 7.30 -20.10
C GLU A 224 1.85 7.89 -18.97
N GLY A 225 1.76 7.18 -17.86
CA GLY A 225 0.93 7.54 -16.70
C GLY A 225 -0.50 6.98 -16.75
N GLU A 226 -0.93 6.36 -17.86
CA GLU A 226 -2.31 5.86 -17.99
C GLU A 226 -2.62 4.74 -17.01
N LEU A 227 -1.71 3.77 -16.82
CA LEU A 227 -1.91 2.68 -15.87
C LEU A 227 -1.95 3.19 -14.43
N PHE A 228 -1.12 4.18 -14.12
CA PHE A 228 -1.12 4.78 -12.81
C PHE A 228 -2.39 5.59 -12.53
N LEU A 229 -2.90 6.33 -13.51
CA LEU A 229 -4.18 7.02 -13.40
C LEU A 229 -5.35 6.03 -13.21
N LEU A 230 -5.35 4.92 -13.95
CA LEU A 230 -6.35 3.85 -13.78
C LEU A 230 -6.27 3.20 -12.40
N TYR A 231 -5.04 2.99 -11.90
CA TYR A 231 -4.81 2.52 -10.54
C TYR A 231 -5.40 3.49 -9.51
N LEU A 232 -5.06 4.78 -9.60
CA LEU A 232 -5.54 5.80 -8.66
C LEU A 232 -7.07 5.93 -8.71
N PHE A 233 -7.65 5.92 -9.91
CA PHE A 233 -9.09 5.98 -10.10
C PHE A 233 -9.79 4.77 -9.48
N GLY A 234 -9.34 3.56 -9.84
CA GLY A 234 -9.96 2.32 -9.35
C GLY A 234 -9.77 2.11 -7.85
N TYR A 235 -8.56 2.39 -7.32
CA TYR A 235 -8.32 2.33 -5.88
C TYR A 235 -9.15 3.36 -5.11
N GLY A 236 -9.20 4.59 -5.62
CA GLY A 236 -10.04 5.64 -5.05
C GLY A 236 -11.52 5.25 -4.98
N LEU A 237 -12.07 4.64 -6.04
CA LEU A 237 -13.45 4.13 -6.04
C LEU A 237 -13.68 3.12 -4.93
N GLY A 238 -12.80 2.13 -4.79
CA GLY A 238 -12.88 1.16 -3.69
C GLY A 238 -12.81 1.82 -2.33
N ARG A 239 -11.92 2.80 -2.18
CA ARG A 239 -11.69 3.49 -0.92
C ARG A 239 -12.89 4.33 -0.49
N VAL A 240 -13.62 4.96 -1.44
CA VAL A 240 -14.82 5.76 -1.14
C VAL A 240 -15.89 4.94 -0.42
N TRP A 241 -16.19 3.72 -0.88
CA TRP A 241 -17.25 2.92 -0.25
C TRP A 241 -16.76 2.07 0.92
N ILE A 242 -15.53 1.53 0.87
CA ILE A 242 -14.99 0.69 1.96
C ILE A 242 -14.72 1.53 3.20
N GLU A 243 -14.19 2.76 3.03
CA GLU A 243 -13.97 3.67 4.16
C GLU A 243 -15.25 4.01 4.88
N GLY A 244 -16.36 4.17 4.16
CA GLY A 244 -17.67 4.41 4.75
C GLY A 244 -18.18 3.27 5.65
N LEU A 245 -17.60 2.07 5.58
CA LEU A 245 -17.95 0.94 6.45
C LEU A 245 -17.09 0.88 7.72
N ARG A 246 -15.93 1.53 7.76
CA ARG A 246 -14.96 1.41 8.85
C ARG A 246 -15.40 2.18 10.09
N THR A 247 -14.96 1.74 11.24
CA THR A 247 -15.28 2.37 12.54
C THR A 247 -14.12 3.20 13.12
N ASP A 248 -12.89 2.99 12.61
CA ASP A 248 -11.67 3.68 13.04
C ASP A 248 -11.32 4.90 12.17
N GLN A 249 -12.35 5.59 11.66
CA GLN A 249 -12.21 6.70 10.73
C GLN A 249 -11.71 7.98 11.42
N LEU A 250 -10.77 8.68 10.77
CA LEU A 250 -10.43 10.06 11.14
C LEU A 250 -11.47 11.02 10.53
N LEU A 251 -12.35 11.56 11.36
CA LEU A 251 -13.41 12.47 10.92
C LEU A 251 -12.92 13.93 10.88
N LEU A 252 -13.38 14.69 9.89
CA LEU A 252 -13.17 16.13 9.84
C LEU A 252 -14.01 16.81 10.92
N PRO A 253 -13.39 17.64 11.77
CA PRO A 253 -14.13 18.42 12.78
C PRO A 253 -15.24 19.26 12.15
N GLY A 254 -16.44 19.19 12.70
CA GLY A 254 -17.60 19.99 12.28
C GLY A 254 -18.38 19.45 11.08
N ILE A 255 -17.80 18.57 10.23
CA ILE A 255 -18.48 18.03 9.05
C ILE A 255 -18.81 16.54 9.23
N GLY A 256 -18.04 15.81 10.06
CA GLY A 256 -18.29 14.39 10.33
C GLY A 256 -17.99 13.44 9.17
N ILE A 257 -17.33 13.91 8.09
CA ILE A 257 -16.94 13.08 6.94
C ILE A 257 -15.51 12.58 7.15
N PRO A 258 -15.22 11.30 6.86
CA PRO A 258 -13.88 10.75 6.92
C PRO A 258 -12.92 11.45 5.96
N VAL A 259 -11.76 11.90 6.47
CA VAL A 259 -10.72 12.58 5.68
C VAL A 259 -10.27 11.73 4.50
N SER A 260 -10.05 10.43 4.73
CA SER A 260 -9.65 9.48 3.71
C SER A 260 -10.72 9.28 2.62
N GLN A 261 -12.00 9.36 2.97
CA GLN A 261 -13.10 9.25 2.02
C GLN A 261 -13.18 10.48 1.11
N LEU A 262 -13.01 11.69 1.67
CA LEU A 262 -12.95 12.94 0.88
C LEU A 262 -11.75 12.93 -0.07
N LEU A 263 -10.58 12.54 0.44
CA LEU A 263 -9.37 12.46 -0.37
C LEU A 263 -9.55 11.44 -1.51
N ALA A 264 -10.14 10.30 -1.23
CA ALA A 264 -10.46 9.28 -2.24
C ALA A 264 -11.45 9.79 -3.28
N GLY A 265 -12.50 10.52 -2.87
CA GLY A 265 -13.45 11.14 -3.78
C GLY A 265 -12.80 12.19 -4.70
N ALA A 266 -11.97 13.07 -4.13
CA ALA A 266 -11.21 14.05 -4.91
C ALA A 266 -10.25 13.37 -5.89
N LEU A 267 -9.60 12.27 -5.48
CA LEU A 267 -8.73 11.48 -6.32
C LEU A 267 -9.50 10.86 -7.50
N VAL A 268 -10.68 10.29 -7.26
CA VAL A 268 -11.55 9.72 -8.31
C VAL A 268 -11.94 10.78 -9.34
N ILE A 269 -12.40 11.94 -8.87
CA ILE A 269 -12.81 13.03 -9.76
C ILE A 269 -11.62 13.53 -10.58
N GLY A 270 -10.49 13.85 -9.92
CA GLY A 270 -9.30 14.39 -10.57
C GLY A 270 -8.70 13.41 -11.59
N THR A 271 -8.56 12.13 -11.21
CA THR A 271 -8.02 11.11 -12.13
C THR A 271 -9.00 10.76 -13.24
N GLY A 272 -10.31 10.76 -12.97
CA GLY A 272 -11.35 10.59 -13.98
C GLY A 272 -11.31 11.66 -15.05
N ILE A 273 -11.20 12.94 -14.65
CA ILE A 273 -11.03 14.08 -15.56
C ILE A 273 -9.73 13.93 -16.37
N ALA A 274 -8.62 13.59 -15.70
CA ALA A 274 -7.32 13.40 -16.37
C ALA A 274 -7.38 12.27 -17.41
N LEU A 275 -7.98 11.13 -17.09
CA LEU A 275 -8.16 10.01 -18.02
C LEU A 275 -8.98 10.40 -19.25
N LEU A 276 -10.10 11.13 -19.06
CA LEU A 276 -10.95 11.61 -20.15
C LEU A 276 -10.22 12.64 -21.02
N TYR A 277 -9.55 13.60 -20.41
CA TYR A 277 -8.82 14.65 -21.11
C TYR A 277 -7.64 14.09 -21.92
N LEU A 278 -6.75 13.34 -21.28
CA LEU A 278 -5.58 12.75 -21.93
C LEU A 278 -5.97 11.68 -22.94
N GLY A 279 -7.00 10.88 -22.66
CA GLY A 279 -7.50 9.88 -23.59
C GLY A 279 -8.07 10.48 -24.90
N ARG A 280 -8.65 11.70 -24.85
CA ARG A 280 -9.11 12.44 -26.04
C ARG A 280 -7.96 13.07 -26.82
N HIS A 281 -6.99 13.67 -26.14
CA HIS A 281 -5.86 14.36 -26.76
C HIS A 281 -4.89 13.38 -27.44
N HIS A 282 -4.63 12.20 -26.83
CA HIS A 282 -3.73 11.21 -27.40
C HIS A 282 -4.33 10.40 -28.56
N LYS A 283 -5.64 10.48 -28.83
CA LYS A 283 -6.21 9.93 -30.05
C LYS A 283 -5.69 10.64 -31.32
N ASN A 284 -5.22 11.88 -31.18
CA ASN A 284 -4.82 12.74 -32.29
C ASN A 284 -3.28 12.94 -32.40
N SER A 285 -2.49 12.38 -31.50
CA SER A 285 -1.02 12.49 -31.53
C SER A 285 -0.39 11.12 -31.76
N PRO A 286 0.52 10.97 -32.74
CA PRO A 286 1.31 9.75 -32.85
C PRO A 286 2.12 9.60 -31.57
N MET A 287 2.02 8.42 -30.95
CA MET A 287 2.69 8.07 -29.72
C MET A 287 4.19 8.29 -29.90
N HIS A 288 4.72 9.36 -29.31
CA HIS A 288 6.16 9.52 -29.17
C HIS A 288 6.63 8.46 -28.20
N ARG A 289 6.98 7.28 -28.72
CA ARG A 289 7.73 6.26 -28.00
C ARG A 289 9.12 6.83 -27.75
N SER A 290 9.29 7.63 -26.70
CA SER A 290 10.59 7.80 -26.07
C SER A 290 10.88 6.51 -25.28
N VAL A 291 11.01 5.43 -26.00
CA VAL A 291 11.66 4.24 -25.49
C VAL A 291 13.14 4.63 -25.43
N THR A 292 13.64 5.01 -24.27
CA THR A 292 15.05 4.86 -24.01
C THR A 292 15.32 3.35 -24.22
N LYS A 293 15.85 3.04 -25.42
CA LYS A 293 16.16 1.67 -25.80
C LYS A 293 17.16 1.17 -24.78
N TYR A 294 16.71 0.31 -23.86
CA TYR A 294 17.62 -0.59 -23.19
C TYR A 294 18.20 -1.49 -24.28
N GLU A 295 19.38 -1.15 -24.74
CA GLU A 295 20.22 -2.07 -25.49
C GLU A 295 20.89 -2.93 -24.42
N PRO A 296 20.60 -4.24 -24.36
CA PRO A 296 21.34 -5.12 -23.47
C PRO A 296 22.83 -4.96 -23.81
N MET A 297 23.67 -4.73 -22.80
CA MET A 297 25.11 -4.62 -23.00
C MET A 297 25.59 -5.77 -23.87
N PRO A 298 26.33 -5.48 -24.95
CA PRO A 298 26.82 -6.52 -25.84
C PRO A 298 27.62 -7.54 -25.03
N GLU A 299 27.39 -8.83 -25.29
CA GLU A 299 27.98 -9.96 -24.57
C GLU A 299 29.51 -9.95 -24.44
N LYS A 300 30.19 -9.10 -25.21
CA LYS A 300 31.67 -8.95 -25.23
C LYS A 300 32.24 -8.21 -23.99
N ILE A 301 31.45 -7.76 -23.04
CA ILE A 301 31.94 -7.10 -21.79
C ILE A 301 31.84 -8.04 -20.59
N LYS A 302 31.63 -9.34 -20.77
CA LYS A 302 31.64 -10.35 -19.69
C LYS A 302 33.02 -10.58 -19.03
N GLY A 303 33.96 -9.64 -19.13
CA GLY A 303 35.29 -9.73 -18.50
C GLY A 303 35.75 -8.50 -17.75
N LYS A 304 35.03 -7.39 -17.78
CA LYS A 304 35.40 -6.20 -16.99
C LYS A 304 34.49 -6.11 -15.76
N LYS A 305 35.12 -6.10 -14.58
CA LYS A 305 34.42 -5.80 -13.31
C LYS A 305 33.55 -4.57 -13.49
N PRO A 306 32.27 -4.59 -13.04
CA PRO A 306 31.43 -3.41 -13.09
C PRO A 306 32.14 -2.26 -12.35
N PRO A 307 32.06 -1.01 -12.82
CA PRO A 307 32.62 0.12 -12.11
C PRO A 307 32.02 0.15 -10.71
N LYS A 308 32.89 0.37 -9.72
CA LYS A 308 32.50 0.47 -8.32
C LYS A 308 31.42 1.54 -8.19
N TRP A 309 30.44 1.29 -7.34
CA TRP A 309 29.23 2.11 -7.12
C TRP A 309 29.53 3.62 -7.02
N ASN A 310 30.64 3.97 -6.38
CA ASN A 310 31.14 5.33 -6.17
C ASN A 310 31.55 6.08 -7.46
N GLU A 311 31.92 5.37 -8.53
CA GLU A 311 32.40 6.03 -9.76
C GLU A 311 31.24 6.49 -10.68
N ARG A 312 30.05 5.85 -10.55
CA ARG A 312 28.87 6.28 -11.32
C ARG A 312 28.20 7.52 -10.74
N LEU A 313 28.17 7.66 -9.42
CA LEU A 313 27.55 8.83 -8.75
C LEU A 313 28.32 10.13 -8.94
N PHE A 314 29.65 10.08 -9.08
CA PHE A 314 30.51 11.27 -9.16
C PHE A 314 30.90 11.67 -10.59
N LYS A 315 30.70 10.82 -11.59
CA LYS A 315 31.06 11.13 -12.98
C LYS A 315 30.06 12.04 -13.69
N ASN A 316 28.84 12.14 -13.19
CA ASN A 316 27.75 12.98 -13.76
C ASN A 316 27.52 14.27 -12.97
N MET A 317 28.40 14.61 -12.03
CA MET A 317 28.37 15.88 -11.29
C MET A 317 29.46 16.87 -11.71
N LYS A 318 30.09 16.64 -12.89
CA LYS A 318 30.99 17.62 -13.54
C LYS A 318 30.35 18.19 -14.80
#